data_30cbd13efb0c224a7d873f74cdb4dbe3
#
_entry.id   30cbd13efb0c224a7d873f74cdb4dbe3
#
_cell.length_a   1.000
_cell.length_b   1.000
_cell.length_c   1.000
_cell.angle_alpha   90.00
_cell.angle_beta   90.00
_cell.angle_gamma   90.00
#
_symmetry.space_group_name_H-M   'P 1'
#
loop_
_entity.id
_entity.type
_entity.pdbx_description
1 polymer ?
#
loop_
_entity_poly.entity_id
_entity_poly.type
_entity_poly.pdbx_seq_one_letter_code
_entity_poly.pdbx_strand_id
1 'polypeptide(L)'
;MAFALLDIVEQQARSNKLHAALDTASRIADAADWSAAMEAIAIGQFKAGDQHGALHTAKLIPHEINRSGALMHIAFAQARSGFVKSAIETVNHITAPLRRDAVLLGIALIRARADDIPGAFATARKMGSELARTRAYREISQI
;
A
#
# COMPACT_ATOMS: atom_id res chain seq x y z
N MET A 1 -3.67 27.82 1.99
CA MET A 1 -3.42 27.15 0.72
C MET A 1 -2.88 25.76 0.90
N ALA A 2 -3.62 24.95 1.69
CA ALA A 2 -3.26 23.55 1.93
C ALA A 2 -3.13 22.76 0.63
N PHE A 3 -3.99 23.03 -0.36
CA PHE A 3 -3.97 22.36 -1.66
C PHE A 3 -2.63 22.58 -2.39
N ALA A 4 -2.13 23.81 -2.39
CA ALA A 4 -0.84 24.12 -3.03
C ALA A 4 0.33 23.42 -2.32
N LEU A 5 0.28 23.33 -0.98
CA LEU A 5 1.30 22.62 -0.21
C LEU A 5 1.28 21.12 -0.49
N LEU A 6 0.09 20.52 -0.61
CA LEU A 6 -0.03 19.11 -0.97
C LEU A 6 0.58 18.82 -2.34
N ASP A 7 0.30 19.66 -3.34
CA ASP A 7 0.88 19.52 -4.67
C ASP A 7 2.41 19.55 -4.62
N ILE A 8 2.97 20.45 -3.82
CA ILE A 8 4.41 20.57 -3.63
C ILE A 8 4.98 19.29 -3.00
N VAL A 9 4.34 18.78 -1.95
CA VAL A 9 4.77 17.54 -1.30
C VAL A 9 4.78 16.37 -2.28
N GLU A 10 3.70 16.23 -3.05
CA GLU A 10 3.58 15.13 -4.01
C GLU A 10 4.69 15.20 -5.06
N GLN A 11 5.00 16.40 -5.56
CA GLN A 11 6.07 16.58 -6.52
C GLN A 11 7.44 16.31 -5.91
N GLN A 12 7.69 16.82 -4.72
CA GLN A 12 8.94 16.57 -3.99
C GLN A 12 9.14 15.09 -3.72
N ALA A 13 8.10 14.38 -3.31
CA ALA A 13 8.16 12.93 -3.05
C ALA A 13 8.48 12.16 -4.34
N ARG A 14 7.84 12.51 -5.45
CA ARG A 14 8.10 11.89 -6.75
C ARG A 14 9.51 12.14 -7.25
N SER A 15 10.09 13.28 -6.90
CA SER A 15 11.45 13.65 -7.28
C SER A 15 12.51 13.15 -6.31
N ASN A 16 12.13 12.29 -5.37
CA ASN A 16 12.99 11.75 -4.31
C ASN A 16 13.59 12.82 -3.39
N LYS A 17 12.90 13.95 -3.25
CA LYS A 17 13.28 15.03 -2.32
C LYS A 17 12.50 14.85 -1.02
N LEU A 18 12.73 13.73 -0.34
CA LEU A 18 11.90 13.29 0.79
C LEU A 18 12.04 14.18 2.02
N HIS A 19 13.24 14.69 2.28
CA HIS A 19 13.46 15.60 3.40
C HIS A 19 12.69 16.91 3.19
N ALA A 20 12.75 17.47 1.98
CA ALA A 20 11.99 18.66 1.62
C ALA A 20 10.48 18.39 1.68
N ALA A 21 10.04 17.21 1.24
CA ALA A 21 8.64 16.81 1.29
C ALA A 21 8.10 16.77 2.72
N LEU A 22 8.87 16.20 3.65
CA LEU A 22 8.51 16.17 5.08
C LEU A 22 8.42 17.57 5.67
N ASP A 23 9.37 18.43 5.32
CA ASP A 23 9.38 19.82 5.79
C ASP A 23 8.14 20.58 5.27
N THR A 24 7.81 20.42 4.00
CA THR A 24 6.61 21.03 3.40
C THR A 24 5.34 20.47 4.04
N ALA A 25 5.27 19.16 4.26
CA ALA A 25 4.11 18.50 4.89
C ALA A 25 3.85 19.04 6.30
N SER A 26 4.89 19.40 7.03
CA SER A 26 4.76 19.95 8.39
C SER A 26 3.98 21.27 8.44
N ARG A 27 3.81 21.94 7.30
CA ARG A 27 3.05 23.19 7.18
C ARG A 27 1.58 22.98 6.86
N ILE A 28 1.18 21.73 6.56
CA ILE A 28 -0.20 21.40 6.21
C ILE A 28 -1.02 21.28 7.49
N ALA A 29 -2.03 22.13 7.66
CA ALA A 29 -2.89 22.14 8.85
C ALA A 29 -4.08 21.19 8.73
N ASP A 30 -4.61 21.00 7.50
CA ASP A 30 -5.76 20.14 7.26
C ASP A 30 -5.37 18.66 7.40
N ALA A 31 -6.11 17.91 8.22
CA ALA A 31 -5.77 16.52 8.54
C ALA A 31 -5.86 15.60 7.32
N ALA A 32 -6.84 15.82 6.44
CA ALA A 32 -6.99 15.02 5.23
C ALA A 32 -5.84 15.28 4.25
N ASP A 33 -5.50 16.55 4.03
CA ASP A 33 -4.38 16.92 3.16
C ASP A 33 -3.05 16.43 3.72
N TRP A 34 -2.88 16.51 5.04
CA TRP A 34 -1.67 15.98 5.69
C TRP A 34 -1.56 14.47 5.49
N SER A 35 -2.68 13.74 5.63
CA SER A 35 -2.69 12.29 5.40
C SER A 35 -2.36 11.94 3.95
N ALA A 36 -2.87 12.70 2.98
CA ALA A 36 -2.54 12.52 1.57
C ALA A 36 -1.04 12.81 1.30
N ALA A 37 -0.49 13.84 1.95
CA ALA A 37 0.92 14.17 1.84
C ALA A 37 1.79 13.04 2.40
N MET A 38 1.42 12.50 3.55
CA MET A 38 2.17 11.39 4.17
C MET A 38 2.07 10.10 3.35
N GLU A 39 0.95 9.86 2.68
CA GLU A 39 0.83 8.75 1.74
C GLU A 39 1.85 8.89 0.60
N ALA A 40 1.94 10.06 0.00
CA ALA A 40 2.90 10.33 -1.07
C ALA A 40 4.35 10.16 -0.59
N ILE A 41 4.64 10.60 0.63
CA ILE A 41 5.97 10.46 1.23
C ILE A 41 6.31 8.97 1.47
N ALA A 42 5.37 8.20 2.03
CA ALA A 42 5.59 6.78 2.28
C ALA A 42 5.89 6.03 0.97
N ILE A 43 5.13 6.31 -0.08
CA ILE A 43 5.36 5.72 -1.39
C ILE A 43 6.73 6.14 -1.94
N GLY A 44 7.09 7.41 -1.79
CA GLY A 44 8.39 7.92 -2.21
C GLY A 44 9.55 7.26 -1.47
N GLN A 45 9.42 7.08 -0.15
CA GLN A 45 10.41 6.38 0.67
C GLN A 45 10.60 4.94 0.18
N PHE A 46 9.50 4.25 -0.10
CA PHE A 46 9.57 2.88 -0.61
C PHE A 46 10.31 2.83 -1.95
N LYS A 47 9.99 3.73 -2.88
CA LYS A 47 10.64 3.79 -4.19
C LYS A 47 12.12 4.12 -4.08
N ALA A 48 12.51 4.86 -3.05
CA ALA A 48 13.91 5.20 -2.78
C ALA A 48 14.69 4.05 -2.11
N GLY A 49 14.02 2.94 -1.81
CA GLY A 49 14.64 1.77 -1.17
C GLY A 49 14.52 1.73 0.34
N ASP A 50 13.91 2.73 0.97
CA ASP A 50 13.70 2.79 2.41
C ASP A 50 12.38 2.14 2.79
N GLN A 51 12.33 0.81 2.75
CA GLN A 51 11.11 0.06 3.06
C GLN A 51 10.69 0.23 4.51
N HIS A 52 11.64 0.24 5.43
CA HIS A 52 11.36 0.39 6.86
C HIS A 52 10.76 1.76 7.15
N GLY A 53 11.36 2.82 6.62
CA GLY A 53 10.85 4.19 6.76
C GLY A 53 9.47 4.35 6.13
N ALA A 54 9.26 3.76 4.96
CA ALA A 54 7.97 3.79 4.27
C ALA A 54 6.85 3.16 5.11
N LEU A 55 7.10 1.98 5.66
CA LEU A 55 6.12 1.31 6.53
C LEU A 55 5.85 2.11 7.80
N HIS A 56 6.89 2.66 8.42
CA HIS A 56 6.74 3.50 9.60
C HIS A 56 5.86 4.71 9.30
N THR A 57 6.14 5.43 8.21
CA THR A 57 5.37 6.59 7.77
C THR A 57 3.91 6.20 7.49
N ALA A 58 3.70 5.11 6.75
CA ALA A 58 2.36 4.64 6.38
C ALA A 58 1.51 4.33 7.62
N LYS A 59 2.08 3.67 8.62
CA LYS A 59 1.36 3.31 9.85
C LYS A 59 0.93 4.52 10.66
N LEU A 60 1.62 5.64 10.54
CA LEU A 60 1.33 6.87 11.26
C LEU A 60 0.21 7.70 10.63
N ILE A 61 -0.21 7.37 9.41
CA ILE A 61 -1.25 8.12 8.71
C ILE A 61 -2.58 7.95 9.45
N PRO A 62 -3.21 9.05 9.94
CA PRO A 62 -4.44 8.93 10.74
C PRO A 62 -5.67 8.59 9.92
N HIS A 63 -5.80 9.12 8.69
CA HIS A 63 -6.93 8.81 7.81
C HIS A 63 -6.78 7.40 7.26
N GLU A 64 -7.77 6.56 7.55
CA GLU A 64 -7.75 5.14 7.20
C GLU A 64 -7.63 4.91 5.68
N ILE A 65 -8.29 5.73 4.87
CA ILE A 65 -8.23 5.62 3.40
C ILE A 65 -6.80 5.83 2.89
N ASN A 66 -6.13 6.88 3.37
CA ASN A 66 -4.76 7.19 2.96
C ASN A 66 -3.77 6.17 3.52
N ARG A 67 -3.97 5.75 4.77
CA ARG A 67 -3.14 4.72 5.39
C ARG A 67 -3.23 3.40 4.62
N SER A 68 -4.44 2.94 4.34
CA SER A 68 -4.66 1.73 3.55
C SER A 68 -4.10 1.86 2.13
N GLY A 69 -4.23 3.04 1.53
CA GLY A 69 -3.66 3.32 0.20
C GLY A 69 -2.16 3.17 0.18
N ALA A 70 -1.46 3.76 1.14
CA ALA A 70 0.00 3.66 1.25
C ALA A 70 0.42 2.21 1.47
N LEU A 71 -0.23 1.51 2.40
CA LEU A 71 0.07 0.11 2.69
C LEU A 71 -0.19 -0.79 1.47
N MET A 72 -1.26 -0.53 0.74
CA MET A 72 -1.57 -1.26 -0.49
C MET A 72 -0.47 -1.09 -1.54
N HIS A 73 -0.04 0.15 -1.78
CA HIS A 73 1.04 0.43 -2.74
C HIS A 73 2.32 -0.31 -2.37
N ILE A 74 2.69 -0.26 -1.09
CA ILE A 74 3.89 -0.94 -0.58
C ILE A 74 3.75 -2.45 -0.77
N ALA A 75 2.61 -3.03 -0.35
CA ALA A 75 2.38 -4.46 -0.43
C ALA A 75 2.42 -4.98 -1.88
N PHE A 76 1.80 -4.26 -2.81
CA PHE A 76 1.82 -4.65 -4.22
C PHE A 76 3.24 -4.57 -4.81
N ALA A 77 3.99 -3.53 -4.48
CA ALA A 77 5.38 -3.39 -4.94
C ALA A 77 6.25 -4.51 -4.38
N GLN A 78 6.08 -4.86 -3.10
CA GLN A 78 6.77 -5.99 -2.48
C GLN A 78 6.43 -7.32 -3.19
N ALA A 79 5.13 -7.55 -3.47
CA ALA A 79 4.69 -8.77 -4.14
C ALA A 79 5.25 -8.88 -5.57
N ARG A 80 5.24 -7.78 -6.32
CA ARG A 80 5.79 -7.76 -7.69
C ARG A 80 7.30 -8.03 -7.71
N SER A 81 7.99 -7.65 -6.64
CA SER A 81 9.43 -7.87 -6.50
C SER A 81 9.75 -9.26 -5.93
N GLY A 82 8.75 -10.08 -5.66
CA GLY A 82 8.94 -11.42 -5.13
C GLY A 82 9.00 -11.52 -3.61
N PHE A 83 8.87 -10.40 -2.89
CA PHE A 83 8.91 -10.36 -1.43
C PHE A 83 7.50 -10.60 -0.85
N VAL A 84 6.95 -11.77 -1.12
CA VAL A 84 5.55 -12.09 -0.77
C VAL A 84 5.33 -12.09 0.73
N LYS A 85 6.25 -12.64 1.50
CA LYS A 85 6.13 -12.65 2.97
C LYS A 85 6.01 -11.23 3.52
N SER A 86 6.87 -10.33 3.05
CA SER A 86 6.82 -8.92 3.45
C SER A 86 5.51 -8.26 3.02
N ALA A 87 5.02 -8.58 1.82
CA ALA A 87 3.75 -8.07 1.33
C ALA A 87 2.59 -8.48 2.24
N ILE A 88 2.53 -9.74 2.66
CA ILE A 88 1.49 -10.24 3.57
C ILE A 88 1.59 -9.55 4.93
N GLU A 89 2.80 -9.37 5.45
CA GLU A 89 3.01 -8.66 6.72
C GLU A 89 2.51 -7.21 6.61
N THR A 90 2.76 -6.54 5.48
CA THR A 90 2.27 -5.18 5.23
C THR A 90 0.74 -5.14 5.22
N VAL A 91 0.10 -6.10 4.54
CA VAL A 91 -1.36 -6.20 4.49
C VAL A 91 -1.97 -6.35 5.88
N ASN A 92 -1.31 -7.04 6.79
CA ASN A 92 -1.81 -7.24 8.15
C ASN A 92 -1.96 -5.92 8.94
N HIS A 93 -1.34 -4.85 8.48
CA HIS A 93 -1.52 -3.52 9.07
C HIS A 93 -2.75 -2.77 8.52
N ILE A 94 -3.42 -3.32 7.51
CA ILE A 94 -4.70 -2.77 7.00
C ILE A 94 -5.80 -3.26 7.93
N THR A 95 -6.45 -2.33 8.63
CA THR A 95 -7.44 -2.67 9.66
C THR A 95 -8.83 -2.96 9.11
N ALA A 96 -9.21 -2.34 7.97
CA ALA A 96 -10.51 -2.58 7.37
C ALA A 96 -10.54 -3.95 6.68
N PRO A 97 -11.43 -4.88 7.11
CA PRO A 97 -11.43 -6.24 6.57
C PRO A 97 -11.65 -6.33 5.08
N LEU A 98 -12.56 -5.51 4.53
CA LEU A 98 -12.85 -5.52 3.10
C LEU A 98 -11.65 -5.03 2.27
N ARG A 99 -10.95 -4.02 2.77
CA ARG A 99 -9.74 -3.52 2.09
C ARG A 99 -8.61 -4.52 2.16
N ARG A 100 -8.45 -5.15 3.31
CA ARG A 100 -7.44 -6.21 3.49
C ARG A 100 -7.68 -7.33 2.49
N ASP A 101 -8.91 -7.81 2.38
CA ASP A 101 -9.26 -8.85 1.42
C ASP A 101 -9.03 -8.42 -0.02
N ALA A 102 -9.36 -7.18 -0.37
CA ALA A 102 -9.11 -6.64 -1.71
C ALA A 102 -7.60 -6.62 -2.04
N VAL A 103 -6.76 -6.26 -1.08
CA VAL A 103 -5.30 -6.25 -1.30
C VAL A 103 -4.76 -7.67 -1.39
N LEU A 104 -5.25 -8.59 -0.57
CA LEU A 104 -4.88 -10.00 -0.66
C LEU A 104 -5.25 -10.59 -2.02
N LEU A 105 -6.43 -10.24 -2.56
CA LEU A 105 -6.80 -10.64 -3.91
C LEU A 105 -5.79 -10.12 -4.94
N GLY A 106 -5.43 -8.84 -4.84
CA GLY A 106 -4.43 -8.25 -5.74
C GLY A 106 -3.09 -8.99 -5.69
N ILE A 107 -2.62 -9.32 -4.49
CA ILE A 107 -1.38 -10.09 -4.31
C ILE A 107 -1.51 -11.49 -4.91
N ALA A 108 -2.65 -12.15 -4.68
CA ALA A 108 -2.90 -13.48 -5.25
C ALA A 108 -2.84 -13.44 -6.77
N LEU A 109 -3.45 -12.42 -7.41
CA LEU A 109 -3.42 -12.28 -8.86
C LEU A 109 -2.01 -11.94 -9.37
N ILE A 110 -1.25 -11.15 -8.65
CA ILE A 110 0.16 -10.89 -8.99
C ILE A 110 0.94 -12.22 -9.01
N ARG A 111 0.75 -13.06 -8.00
CA ARG A 111 1.41 -14.37 -7.93
C ARG A 111 0.97 -15.29 -9.06
N ALA A 112 -0.33 -15.33 -9.36
CA ALA A 112 -0.86 -16.17 -10.43
C ALA A 112 -0.30 -15.78 -11.80
N ARG A 113 -0.20 -14.47 -12.07
CA ARG A 113 0.36 -13.97 -13.33
C ARG A 113 1.87 -14.19 -13.41
N ALA A 114 2.53 -14.39 -12.29
CA ALA A 114 3.94 -14.79 -12.23
C ALA A 114 4.12 -16.31 -12.25
N ASP A 115 3.08 -17.04 -12.61
CA ASP A 115 3.04 -18.50 -12.72
C ASP A 115 3.16 -19.25 -11.38
N ASP A 116 2.91 -18.54 -10.26
CA ASP A 116 2.86 -19.16 -8.93
C ASP A 116 1.42 -19.43 -8.53
N ILE A 117 0.79 -20.38 -9.20
CA ILE A 117 -0.63 -20.73 -8.95
C ILE A 117 -0.85 -21.27 -7.54
N PRO A 118 -0.03 -22.22 -7.01
CA PRO A 118 -0.19 -22.67 -5.63
C PRO A 118 -0.07 -21.53 -4.61
N GLY A 119 0.86 -20.61 -4.81
CA GLY A 119 1.03 -19.45 -3.96
C GLY A 119 -0.13 -18.47 -4.04
N ALA A 120 -0.72 -18.31 -5.23
CA ALA A 120 -1.91 -17.49 -5.41
C ALA A 120 -3.09 -18.04 -4.57
N PHE A 121 -3.35 -19.33 -4.62
CA PHE A 121 -4.38 -19.97 -3.80
C PHE A 121 -4.06 -19.85 -2.30
N ALA A 122 -2.79 -20.02 -1.91
CA ALA A 122 -2.37 -19.86 -0.52
C ALA A 122 -2.64 -18.44 0.00
N THR A 123 -2.41 -17.43 -0.84
CA THR A 123 -2.70 -16.03 -0.49
C THR A 123 -4.21 -15.81 -0.36
N ALA A 124 -4.99 -16.32 -1.31
CA ALA A 124 -6.45 -16.19 -1.29
C ALA A 124 -7.07 -16.83 -0.04
N ARG A 125 -6.52 -17.95 0.43
CA ARG A 125 -7.00 -18.61 1.65
C ARG A 125 -6.87 -17.74 2.90
N LYS A 126 -6.03 -16.72 2.89
CA LYS A 126 -5.85 -15.78 4.02
C LYS A 126 -6.96 -14.73 4.09
N MET A 127 -7.81 -14.62 3.07
CA MET A 127 -8.91 -13.67 3.05
C MET A 127 -9.96 -14.04 4.11
N GLY A 128 -10.53 -13.01 4.75
CA GLY A 128 -11.47 -13.22 5.85
C GLY A 128 -12.86 -13.61 5.39
N SER A 129 -13.32 -13.09 4.25
CA SER A 129 -14.65 -13.37 3.71
C SER A 129 -14.66 -14.64 2.87
N GLU A 130 -15.57 -15.57 3.19
CA GLU A 130 -15.75 -16.79 2.40
C GLU A 130 -16.15 -16.48 0.96
N LEU A 131 -17.05 -15.50 0.78
CA LEU A 131 -17.47 -15.08 -0.57
C LEU A 131 -16.29 -14.51 -1.36
N ALA A 132 -15.47 -13.69 -0.70
CA ALA A 132 -14.28 -13.12 -1.33
C ALA A 132 -13.28 -14.21 -1.73
N ARG A 133 -13.06 -15.21 -0.87
CA ARG A 133 -12.20 -16.36 -1.19
C ARG A 133 -12.70 -17.13 -2.41
N THR A 134 -14.01 -17.41 -2.47
CA THR A 134 -14.62 -18.13 -3.59
C THR A 134 -14.41 -17.37 -4.91
N ARG A 135 -14.62 -16.06 -4.89
CA ARG A 135 -14.38 -15.21 -6.06
C ARG A 135 -12.91 -15.22 -6.47
N ALA A 136 -12.01 -15.13 -5.50
CA ALA A 136 -10.57 -15.15 -5.74
C ALA A 136 -10.16 -16.48 -6.40
N TYR A 137 -10.64 -17.60 -5.89
CA TYR A 137 -10.33 -18.93 -6.48
C TYR A 137 -10.79 -19.00 -7.93
N ARG A 138 -11.97 -18.46 -8.22
CA ARG A 138 -12.48 -18.42 -9.60
C ARG A 138 -11.58 -17.59 -10.51
N GLU A 139 -11.20 -16.39 -10.06
CA GLU A 139 -10.34 -15.53 -10.88
C GLU A 139 -8.95 -16.13 -11.11
N ILE A 140 -8.37 -16.76 -10.09
CA ILE A 140 -7.08 -17.43 -10.21
C ILE A 140 -7.18 -18.58 -11.22
N SER A 141 -8.26 -19.34 -11.16
CA SER A 141 -8.49 -20.48 -12.06
C SER A 141 -8.63 -20.09 -13.54
N GLN A 142 -8.92 -18.83 -13.81
CA GLN A 142 -9.07 -18.32 -15.18
C GLN A 142 -7.76 -17.76 -15.76
N ILE A 143 -6.70 -17.69 -14.99
CA ILE A 143 -5.38 -17.27 -15.44
C ILE A 143 -4.62 -18.48 -16.02
#